data_8b3cd758fc662e302b946d2bc940d576
#
_entry.id   8b3cd758fc662e302b946d2bc940d576
#
_cell.length_a   1.000
_cell.length_b   1.000
_cell.length_c   1.000
_cell.angle_alpha   90.00
_cell.angle_beta   90.00
_cell.angle_gamma   90.00
#
_symmetry.space_group_name_H-M   'P 1'
#
loop_
_entity.id
_entity.type
_entity.pdbx_description
1 polymer ?
#
loop_
_entity_poly.entity_id
_entity_poly.type
_entity_poly.pdbx_seq_one_letter_code
_entity_poly.pdbx_strand_id
1 'polypeptide(L)'
;MILLAKRIITCLDVKEGRTVKGVHFNDLKDAGDIVELAKKYSVAGADELVFLDITASNDNRSTRLSWVERVATAVDVPFTVGGGIAREADVEISVNSAALSEPDLIDRLAYHFGKQCIVVAIDARYEKEEWCVYSKGGRLRTERELYTWALEVGERGAGEILFTSMDHDGTNRGFACEAIARLSGLVN
;
A
#
# COMPACT_ATOMS: atom_id res chain seq x y z
N MET A 1 -21.87 -1.55 22.80
CA MET A 1 -21.15 -0.89 21.69
C MET A 1 -19.69 -1.34 21.84
N ILE A 2 -19.22 -2.22 20.96
CA ILE A 2 -17.83 -2.67 20.97
C ILE A 2 -17.04 -1.53 20.33
N LEU A 3 -16.24 -0.82 21.11
CA LEU A 3 -15.25 0.13 20.58
C LEU A 3 -14.16 -0.70 19.92
N LEU A 4 -14.17 -0.76 18.59
CA LEU A 4 -13.04 -1.31 17.85
C LEU A 4 -11.82 -0.42 18.11
N ALA A 5 -10.76 -0.99 18.68
CA ALA A 5 -9.49 -0.30 18.84
C ALA A 5 -8.93 0.03 17.45
N LYS A 6 -8.44 1.26 17.28
CA LYS A 6 -7.74 1.64 16.05
C LYS A 6 -6.34 1.01 16.08
N ARG A 7 -5.91 0.46 14.96
CA ARG A 7 -4.55 -0.05 14.76
C ARG A 7 -3.64 1.07 14.25
N ILE A 8 -2.39 1.06 14.71
CA ILE A 8 -1.31 1.89 14.16
C ILE A 8 -0.49 1.00 13.23
N ILE A 9 -0.64 1.22 11.93
CA ILE A 9 0.04 0.47 10.88
C ILE A 9 1.13 1.36 10.31
N THR A 10 2.39 0.96 10.48
CA THR A 10 3.54 1.72 9.96
C THR A 10 3.87 1.24 8.55
N CYS A 11 3.76 2.15 7.57
CA CYS A 11 4.10 1.88 6.17
C CYS A 11 5.52 2.36 5.86
N LEU A 12 6.33 1.49 5.27
CA LEU A 12 7.73 1.69 4.94
C LEU A 12 7.96 1.48 3.44
N ASP A 13 8.35 2.55 2.73
CA ASP A 13 8.77 2.45 1.34
C ASP A 13 10.14 1.78 1.24
N VAL A 14 10.25 0.78 0.38
CA VAL A 14 11.47 -0.01 0.18
C VAL A 14 12.00 0.19 -1.24
N LYS A 15 13.29 0.46 -1.35
CA LYS A 15 14.05 0.49 -2.59
C LYS A 15 15.31 -0.34 -2.42
N GLU A 16 15.46 -1.40 -3.23
CA GLU A 16 16.64 -2.29 -3.20
C GLU A 16 16.95 -2.86 -1.81
N GLY A 17 15.90 -3.13 -0.99
CA GLY A 17 16.04 -3.67 0.36
C GLY A 17 16.46 -2.66 1.43
N ARG A 18 16.40 -1.38 1.14
CA ARG A 18 16.58 -0.28 2.09
C ARG A 18 15.29 0.55 2.22
N THR A 19 15.03 1.06 3.39
CA THR A 19 13.90 1.98 3.58
C THR A 19 14.27 3.36 3.02
N VAL A 20 13.33 3.95 2.29
CA VAL A 20 13.48 5.29 1.71
C VAL A 20 12.29 6.16 2.08
N LYS A 21 12.47 7.48 2.02
CA LYS A 21 11.39 8.45 2.17
C LYS A 21 11.56 9.59 1.18
N GLY A 22 10.49 9.92 0.49
CA GLY A 22 10.40 11.07 -0.40
C GLY A 22 9.33 12.06 0.03
N VAL A 23 9.19 13.12 -0.74
CA VAL A 23 8.07 14.07 -0.67
C VAL A 23 7.33 13.98 -2.01
N HIS A 24 6.02 13.76 -1.98
CA HIS A 24 5.19 13.56 -3.18
C HIS A 24 5.77 12.51 -4.15
N PHE A 25 6.33 11.41 -3.62
CA PHE A 25 6.99 10.32 -4.36
C PHE A 25 8.28 10.71 -5.10
N ASN A 26 8.83 11.90 -4.82
CA ASN A 26 10.07 12.40 -5.42
C ASN A 26 11.16 12.57 -4.36
N ASP A 27 12.38 12.84 -4.83
CA ASP A 27 13.55 13.14 -3.98
C ASP A 27 13.77 12.10 -2.87
N LEU A 28 13.75 10.81 -3.25
CA LEU A 28 13.90 9.69 -2.32
C LEU A 28 15.24 9.77 -1.58
N LYS A 29 15.17 9.85 -0.25
CA LYS A 29 16.32 9.81 0.65
C LYS A 29 16.35 8.47 1.36
N ASP A 30 17.53 7.92 1.56
CA ASP A 30 17.74 6.73 2.38
C ASP A 30 17.34 7.05 3.84
N ALA A 31 16.43 6.26 4.39
CA ALA A 31 15.95 6.38 5.76
C ALA A 31 16.59 5.34 6.70
N GLY A 32 17.32 4.36 6.16
CA GLY A 32 18.06 3.37 6.93
C GLY A 32 17.81 1.92 6.54
N ASP A 33 18.41 1.00 7.32
CA ASP A 33 18.21 -0.45 7.14
C ASP A 33 16.79 -0.85 7.48
N ILE A 34 16.19 -1.68 6.65
CA ILE A 34 14.80 -2.09 6.76
C ILE A 34 14.52 -2.88 8.05
N VAL A 35 15.45 -3.75 8.48
CA VAL A 35 15.30 -4.56 9.68
C VAL A 35 15.39 -3.73 10.94
N GLU A 36 16.32 -2.77 10.99
CA GLU A 36 16.50 -1.86 12.12
C GLU A 36 15.27 -0.95 12.30
N LEU A 37 14.70 -0.45 11.21
CA LEU A 37 13.47 0.35 11.27
C LEU A 37 12.25 -0.51 11.63
N ALA A 38 12.13 -1.72 11.12
CA ALA A 38 11.08 -2.66 11.49
C ALA A 38 11.08 -2.91 13.01
N LYS A 39 12.24 -3.25 13.60
CA LYS A 39 12.40 -3.40 15.04
C LYS A 39 12.02 -2.15 15.81
N LYS A 40 12.51 -0.99 15.35
CA LYS A 40 12.24 0.29 16.01
C LYS A 40 10.73 0.57 16.10
N TYR A 41 9.99 0.39 15.02
CA TYR A 41 8.55 0.64 15.00
C TYR A 41 7.76 -0.42 15.76
N SER A 42 8.15 -1.69 15.67
CA SER A 42 7.58 -2.77 16.49
C SER A 42 7.71 -2.45 17.99
N VAL A 43 8.90 -2.10 18.46
CA VAL A 43 9.15 -1.72 19.86
C VAL A 43 8.42 -0.43 20.24
N ALA A 44 8.23 0.49 19.31
CA ALA A 44 7.48 1.73 19.54
C ALA A 44 5.95 1.53 19.64
N GLY A 45 5.46 0.30 19.43
CA GLY A 45 4.04 -0.04 19.59
C GLY A 45 3.22 0.01 18.30
N ALA A 46 3.84 -0.17 17.14
CA ALA A 46 3.09 -0.44 15.92
C ALA A 46 2.35 -1.77 16.05
N ASP A 47 1.07 -1.78 15.68
CA ASP A 47 0.26 -3.00 15.68
C ASP A 47 0.55 -3.88 14.45
N GLU A 48 1.00 -3.25 13.36
CA GLU A 48 1.33 -3.91 12.09
C GLU A 48 2.35 -3.07 11.32
N LEU A 49 3.12 -3.73 10.45
CA LEU A 49 4.04 -3.08 9.51
C LEU A 49 3.62 -3.37 8.07
N VAL A 50 3.75 -2.40 7.18
CA VAL A 50 3.58 -2.57 5.73
C VAL A 50 4.87 -2.16 5.04
N PHE A 51 5.38 -3.01 4.16
CA PHE A 51 6.56 -2.74 3.34
C PHE A 51 6.17 -2.68 1.88
N LEU A 52 6.43 -1.56 1.22
CA LEU A 52 6.11 -1.34 -0.19
C LEU A 52 7.41 -1.25 -1.01
N ASP A 53 7.72 -2.28 -1.81
CA ASP A 53 8.81 -2.20 -2.78
C ASP A 53 8.40 -1.29 -3.96
N ILE A 54 8.72 0.00 -3.85
CA ILE A 54 8.31 1.04 -4.79
C ILE A 54 9.03 0.99 -6.14
N THR A 55 10.05 0.14 -6.28
CA THR A 55 10.82 -0.02 -7.52
C THR A 55 10.48 -1.29 -8.27
N ALA A 56 9.92 -2.30 -7.62
CA ALA A 56 9.66 -3.60 -8.22
C ALA A 56 8.74 -3.52 -9.45
N SER A 57 7.66 -2.76 -9.37
CA SER A 57 6.73 -2.56 -10.51
C SER A 57 7.36 -1.82 -11.69
N ASN A 58 8.32 -0.93 -11.44
CA ASN A 58 9.03 -0.17 -12.48
C ASN A 58 10.06 -1.03 -13.20
N ASP A 59 10.74 -1.90 -12.44
CA ASP A 59 11.84 -2.73 -12.93
C ASP A 59 11.33 -4.06 -13.51
N ASN A 60 9.99 -4.26 -13.58
CA ASN A 60 9.36 -5.52 -13.98
C ASN A 60 9.94 -6.74 -13.25
N ARG A 61 10.22 -6.61 -11.95
CA ARG A 61 10.74 -7.68 -11.10
C ARG A 61 9.81 -7.96 -9.92
N SER A 62 9.86 -9.19 -9.43
CA SER A 62 9.21 -9.55 -8.17
C SER A 62 9.97 -8.95 -6.99
N THR A 63 9.27 -8.73 -5.87
CA THR A 63 9.87 -8.35 -4.60
C THR A 63 10.95 -9.35 -4.19
N ARG A 64 12.09 -8.85 -3.72
CA ARG A 64 13.21 -9.73 -3.30
C ARG A 64 12.91 -10.35 -1.94
N LEU A 65 12.65 -11.64 -1.90
CA LEU A 65 12.35 -12.39 -0.67
C LEU A 65 13.45 -12.31 0.40
N SER A 66 14.70 -12.07 0.01
CA SER A 66 15.84 -12.06 0.94
C SER A 66 15.76 -11.03 2.07
N TRP A 67 15.16 -9.87 1.84
CA TRP A 67 14.96 -8.90 2.91
C TRP A 67 13.68 -9.21 3.71
N VAL A 68 12.67 -9.82 3.08
CA VAL A 68 11.43 -10.25 3.75
C VAL A 68 11.75 -11.27 4.84
N GLU A 69 12.55 -12.29 4.53
CA GLU A 69 13.00 -13.30 5.49
C GLU A 69 13.76 -12.69 6.67
N ARG A 70 14.63 -11.70 6.41
CA ARG A 70 15.35 -10.97 7.46
C ARG A 70 14.40 -10.20 8.40
N VAL A 71 13.37 -9.57 7.86
CA VAL A 71 12.35 -8.88 8.65
C VAL A 71 11.52 -9.89 9.45
N ALA A 72 11.06 -10.97 8.81
CA ALA A 72 10.25 -12.01 9.45
C ALA A 72 10.92 -12.64 10.68
N THR A 73 12.26 -12.75 10.66
CA THR A 73 13.02 -13.27 11.82
C THR A 73 13.31 -12.22 12.88
N ALA A 74 13.00 -10.96 12.64
CA ALA A 74 13.43 -9.83 13.47
C ALA A 74 12.30 -9.11 14.22
N VAL A 75 11.03 -9.31 13.82
CA VAL A 75 9.86 -8.67 14.42
C VAL A 75 8.78 -9.71 14.77
N ASP A 76 8.02 -9.43 15.83
CA ASP A 76 6.93 -10.30 16.30
C ASP A 76 5.53 -9.75 15.91
N VAL A 77 5.47 -8.55 15.34
CA VAL A 77 4.21 -7.96 14.86
C VAL A 77 3.89 -8.46 13.44
N PRO A 78 2.60 -8.60 13.09
CA PRO A 78 2.20 -8.92 11.72
C PRO A 78 2.79 -7.90 10.74
N PHE A 79 3.12 -8.36 9.54
CA PHE A 79 3.52 -7.43 8.49
C PHE A 79 3.05 -7.89 7.11
N THR A 80 2.77 -6.91 6.27
CA THR A 80 2.36 -7.05 4.87
C THR A 80 3.49 -6.57 3.95
N VAL A 81 3.71 -7.27 2.86
CA VAL A 81 4.67 -6.88 1.83
C VAL A 81 3.93 -6.59 0.53
N GLY A 82 4.21 -5.44 -0.07
CA GLY A 82 3.62 -5.03 -1.33
C GLY A 82 4.66 -4.53 -2.33
N GLY A 83 4.21 -4.35 -3.58
CA GLY A 83 5.04 -3.90 -4.71
C GLY A 83 5.57 -5.04 -5.57
N GLY A 84 5.58 -4.84 -6.89
CA GLY A 84 6.06 -5.83 -7.86
C GLY A 84 5.25 -7.11 -7.99
N ILE A 85 4.05 -7.14 -7.42
CA ILE A 85 3.16 -8.29 -7.49
C ILE A 85 2.38 -8.22 -8.78
N ALA A 86 2.61 -9.18 -9.66
CA ALA A 86 2.01 -9.27 -10.98
C ALA A 86 1.38 -10.64 -11.27
N ARG A 87 1.57 -11.64 -10.41
CA ARG A 87 1.10 -13.02 -10.61
C ARG A 87 0.62 -13.63 -9.30
N GLU A 88 -0.29 -14.59 -9.40
CA GLU A 88 -0.86 -15.35 -8.27
C GLU A 88 0.19 -16.09 -7.41
N ALA A 89 1.37 -16.35 -7.96
CA ALA A 89 2.47 -16.99 -7.23
C ALA A 89 3.22 -16.03 -6.27
N ASP A 90 2.96 -14.73 -6.36
CA ASP A 90 3.63 -13.69 -5.57
C ASP A 90 2.79 -13.37 -4.32
N VAL A 91 2.58 -14.30 -3.41
CA VAL A 91 1.58 -14.29 -2.32
C VAL A 91 1.97 -13.46 -1.11
N GLU A 92 1.06 -12.69 -0.65
CA GLU A 92 0.78 -11.75 0.45
C GLU A 92 0.87 -10.30 0.01
N ILE A 93 -0.32 -9.60 -0.12
CA ILE A 93 -0.54 -9.00 -1.43
C ILE A 93 -1.06 -7.61 -1.18
N SER A 94 -0.20 -6.61 -1.35
CA SER A 94 -0.68 -5.28 -1.73
C SER A 94 -0.47 -5.09 -3.24
N VAL A 95 -1.55 -4.93 -3.99
CA VAL A 95 -1.53 -4.67 -5.43
C VAL A 95 -1.97 -3.23 -5.74
N ASN A 96 -1.26 -2.55 -6.63
CA ASN A 96 -1.62 -1.23 -7.14
C ASN A 96 -1.66 -1.25 -8.67
N SER A 97 -0.53 -1.02 -9.33
CA SER A 97 -0.47 -0.86 -10.79
C SER A 97 -0.92 -2.09 -11.57
N ALA A 98 -0.72 -3.30 -11.03
CA ALA A 98 -1.20 -4.54 -11.63
C ALA A 98 -2.73 -4.59 -11.64
N ALA A 99 -3.37 -4.26 -10.51
CA ALA A 99 -4.83 -4.20 -10.40
C ALA A 99 -5.45 -3.13 -11.31
N LEU A 100 -4.77 -1.98 -11.49
CA LEU A 100 -5.22 -0.93 -12.41
C LEU A 100 -5.16 -1.38 -13.87
N SER A 101 -4.15 -2.19 -14.23
CA SER A 101 -3.97 -2.72 -15.59
C SER A 101 -4.84 -3.93 -15.89
N GLU A 102 -5.09 -4.76 -14.91
CA GLU A 102 -5.87 -5.99 -15.00
C GLU A 102 -6.73 -6.16 -13.74
N PRO A 103 -7.91 -5.50 -13.66
CA PRO A 103 -8.76 -5.55 -12.47
C PRO A 103 -9.20 -6.95 -12.05
N ASP A 104 -9.37 -7.87 -12.99
CA ASP A 104 -9.74 -9.28 -12.75
C ASP A 104 -8.67 -10.05 -11.93
N LEU A 105 -7.46 -9.47 -11.79
CA LEU A 105 -6.45 -10.00 -10.88
C LEU A 105 -6.96 -10.01 -9.43
N ILE A 106 -7.71 -8.97 -9.02
CA ILE A 106 -8.29 -8.90 -7.66
C ILE A 106 -9.25 -10.06 -7.42
N ASP A 107 -10.13 -10.35 -8.40
CA ASP A 107 -11.10 -11.46 -8.31
C ASP A 107 -10.39 -12.81 -8.15
N ARG A 108 -9.35 -13.06 -8.97
CA ARG A 108 -8.56 -14.31 -8.90
C ARG A 108 -7.84 -14.46 -7.57
N LEU A 109 -7.21 -13.40 -7.10
CA LEU A 109 -6.48 -13.40 -5.82
C LEU A 109 -7.46 -13.61 -4.65
N ALA A 110 -8.60 -12.92 -4.65
CA ALA A 110 -9.63 -13.08 -3.62
C ALA A 110 -10.23 -14.51 -3.62
N TYR A 111 -10.38 -15.13 -4.78
CA TYR A 111 -10.83 -16.51 -4.90
C TYR A 111 -9.82 -17.52 -4.32
N HIS A 112 -8.51 -17.33 -4.59
CA HIS A 112 -7.48 -18.27 -4.16
C HIS A 112 -7.07 -18.11 -2.69
N PHE A 113 -7.00 -16.87 -2.19
CA PHE A 113 -6.41 -16.56 -0.87
C PHE A 113 -7.44 -16.04 0.15
N GLY A 114 -8.64 -15.73 -0.29
CA GLY A 114 -9.67 -15.09 0.53
C GLY A 114 -9.52 -13.56 0.53
N LYS A 115 -10.66 -12.88 0.58
CA LYS A 115 -10.74 -11.40 0.54
C LYS A 115 -9.88 -10.73 1.59
N GLN A 116 -9.84 -11.28 2.79
CA GLN A 116 -9.08 -10.73 3.94
C GLN A 116 -7.56 -10.63 3.71
N CYS A 117 -7.04 -11.36 2.71
CA CYS A 117 -5.61 -11.33 2.38
C CYS A 117 -5.27 -10.31 1.28
N ILE A 118 -6.27 -9.67 0.68
CA ILE A 118 -6.06 -8.79 -0.48
C ILE A 118 -6.13 -7.34 -0.05
N VAL A 119 -5.00 -6.65 -0.11
CA VAL A 119 -4.89 -5.19 0.08
C VAL A 119 -4.70 -4.53 -1.28
N VAL A 120 -5.57 -3.59 -1.65
CA VAL A 120 -5.37 -2.78 -2.86
C VAL A 120 -4.86 -1.40 -2.47
N ALA A 121 -3.63 -1.08 -2.89
CA ALA A 121 -3.06 0.24 -2.70
C ALA A 121 -3.59 1.19 -3.79
N ILE A 122 -4.03 2.37 -3.38
CA ILE A 122 -4.56 3.41 -4.27
C ILE A 122 -3.82 4.72 -3.98
N ASP A 123 -2.96 5.12 -4.91
CA ASP A 123 -2.34 6.43 -4.89
C ASP A 123 -3.24 7.41 -5.64
N ALA A 124 -3.65 8.51 -5.04
CA ALA A 124 -4.46 9.51 -5.73
C ALA A 124 -4.05 10.94 -5.37
N ARG A 125 -4.35 11.85 -6.31
CA ARG A 125 -4.15 13.29 -6.19
C ARG A 125 -5.45 14.04 -6.45
N TYR A 126 -5.66 15.13 -5.72
CA TYR A 126 -6.81 15.99 -5.93
C TYR A 126 -6.51 17.01 -7.04
N GLU A 127 -7.18 16.87 -8.18
CA GLU A 127 -6.98 17.71 -9.37
C GLU A 127 -8.32 18.08 -9.98
N LYS A 128 -8.51 19.35 -10.34
CA LYS A 128 -9.72 19.84 -11.03
C LYS A 128 -11.02 19.38 -10.35
N GLU A 129 -11.08 19.50 -9.03
CA GLU A 129 -12.23 19.16 -8.20
C GLU A 129 -12.55 17.66 -8.09
N GLU A 130 -11.65 16.77 -8.52
CA GLU A 130 -11.80 15.31 -8.39
C GLU A 130 -10.52 14.63 -7.90
N TRP A 131 -10.65 13.44 -7.31
CA TRP A 131 -9.52 12.61 -6.93
C TRP A 131 -9.14 11.67 -8.08
N CYS A 132 -8.01 11.93 -8.71
CA CYS A 132 -7.47 11.13 -9.81
C CYS A 132 -6.55 10.04 -9.31
N VAL A 133 -6.77 8.79 -9.72
CA VAL A 133 -5.90 7.65 -9.37
C VAL A 133 -4.65 7.64 -10.24
N TYR A 134 -3.53 7.29 -9.60
CA TYR A 134 -2.22 7.19 -10.22
C TYR A 134 -1.68 5.76 -10.14
N SER A 135 -0.88 5.39 -11.13
CA SER A 135 -0.12 4.14 -11.19
C SER A 135 1.38 4.39 -11.20
N LYS A 136 2.17 3.31 -11.16
CA LYS A 136 3.64 3.33 -11.23
C LYS A 136 4.29 4.24 -10.17
N GLY A 137 3.80 4.13 -8.92
CA GLY A 137 4.31 4.95 -7.82
C GLY A 137 4.08 6.44 -8.05
N GLY A 138 2.86 6.82 -8.42
CA GLY A 138 2.45 8.21 -8.60
C GLY A 138 2.93 8.89 -9.90
N ARG A 139 3.52 8.14 -10.83
CA ARG A 139 4.13 8.71 -12.05
C ARG A 139 3.19 8.79 -13.24
N LEU A 140 2.18 7.94 -13.31
CA LEU A 140 1.27 7.86 -14.42
C LEU A 140 -0.17 8.09 -13.95
N ARG A 141 -0.76 9.23 -14.33
CA ARG A 141 -2.17 9.51 -14.13
C ARG A 141 -3.01 8.51 -14.93
N THR A 142 -4.05 7.97 -14.30
CA THR A 142 -5.03 7.13 -14.96
C THR A 142 -6.32 7.92 -15.24
N GLU A 143 -7.27 7.31 -15.92
CA GLU A 143 -8.61 7.88 -16.15
C GLU A 143 -9.59 7.51 -15.03
N ARG A 144 -9.11 6.83 -13.98
CA ARG A 144 -9.96 6.36 -12.88
C ARG A 144 -10.07 7.42 -11.78
N GLU A 145 -11.30 7.58 -11.29
CA GLU A 145 -11.61 8.40 -10.12
C GLU A 145 -11.53 7.53 -8.85
N LEU A 146 -11.03 8.10 -7.75
CA LEU A 146 -10.74 7.39 -6.50
C LEU A 146 -11.92 6.59 -5.95
N TYR A 147 -13.08 7.23 -5.82
CA TYR A 147 -14.21 6.62 -5.13
C TYR A 147 -14.87 5.54 -5.98
N THR A 148 -14.93 5.77 -7.28
CA THR A 148 -15.42 4.77 -8.25
C THR A 148 -14.50 3.54 -8.27
N TRP A 149 -13.18 3.77 -8.26
CA TRP A 149 -12.21 2.68 -8.22
C TRP A 149 -12.24 1.93 -6.88
N ALA A 150 -12.37 2.62 -5.77
CA ALA A 150 -12.47 2.01 -4.45
C ALA A 150 -13.70 1.09 -4.34
N LEU A 151 -14.86 1.50 -4.87
CA LEU A 151 -16.05 0.65 -4.93
C LEU A 151 -15.81 -0.59 -5.79
N GLU A 152 -15.28 -0.43 -7.00
CA GLU A 152 -14.96 -1.56 -7.89
C GLU A 152 -14.01 -2.55 -7.21
N VAL A 153 -12.96 -2.05 -6.56
CA VAL A 153 -11.98 -2.85 -5.82
C VAL A 153 -12.64 -3.67 -4.69
N GLY A 154 -13.53 -3.06 -3.91
CA GLY A 154 -14.28 -3.74 -2.86
C GLY A 154 -15.22 -4.82 -3.42
N GLU A 155 -15.95 -4.53 -4.51
CA GLU A 155 -16.84 -5.48 -5.17
C GLU A 155 -16.07 -6.69 -5.72
N ARG A 156 -14.88 -6.50 -6.27
CA ARG A 156 -14.00 -7.55 -6.77
C ARG A 156 -13.38 -8.41 -5.67
N GLY A 157 -13.44 -7.97 -4.42
CA GLY A 157 -13.03 -8.78 -3.28
C GLY A 157 -11.72 -8.36 -2.61
N ALA A 158 -11.31 -7.11 -2.72
CA ALA A 158 -10.32 -6.58 -1.80
C ALA A 158 -10.88 -6.56 -0.37
N GLY A 159 -10.09 -7.01 0.60
CA GLY A 159 -10.41 -6.94 2.02
C GLY A 159 -10.02 -5.61 2.64
N GLU A 160 -8.98 -4.98 2.13
CA GLU A 160 -8.49 -3.70 2.62
C GLU A 160 -8.09 -2.76 1.46
N ILE A 161 -8.23 -1.46 1.69
CA ILE A 161 -7.71 -0.41 0.79
C ILE A 161 -6.65 0.38 1.53
N LEU A 162 -5.45 0.43 0.97
CA LEU A 162 -4.37 1.31 1.42
C LEU A 162 -4.38 2.59 0.58
N PHE A 163 -5.01 3.64 1.10
CA PHE A 163 -5.10 4.92 0.40
C PHE A 163 -3.92 5.84 0.72
N THR A 164 -3.24 6.33 -0.32
CA THR A 164 -2.21 7.36 -0.21
C THR A 164 -2.64 8.64 -0.93
N SER A 165 -2.80 9.72 -0.17
CA SER A 165 -2.95 11.06 -0.75
C SER A 165 -1.58 11.60 -1.14
N MET A 166 -1.31 11.71 -2.45
CA MET A 166 -0.06 12.24 -2.98
C MET A 166 0.17 13.71 -2.60
N ASP A 167 -0.90 14.46 -2.31
CA ASP A 167 -0.83 15.86 -1.90
C ASP A 167 -0.41 16.04 -0.44
N HIS A 168 -0.60 15.00 0.38
CA HIS A 168 -0.27 15.00 1.80
C HIS A 168 1.00 14.20 2.13
N ASP A 169 1.38 13.24 1.26
CA ASP A 169 2.52 12.37 1.52
C ASP A 169 3.82 13.16 1.71
N GLY A 170 4.50 12.90 2.83
CA GLY A 170 5.77 13.52 3.20
C GLY A 170 5.70 15.00 3.57
N THR A 171 4.52 15.64 3.59
CA THR A 171 4.37 17.09 3.84
C THR A 171 4.28 17.46 5.32
N ASN A 172 4.04 16.50 6.21
CA ASN A 172 3.73 16.72 7.63
C ASN A 172 2.49 17.60 7.89
N ARG A 173 1.54 17.68 6.93
CA ARG A 173 0.29 18.44 7.05
C ARG A 173 -0.88 17.62 7.57
N GLY A 174 -0.65 16.37 7.95
CA GLY A 174 -1.69 15.41 8.34
C GLY A 174 -2.27 14.67 7.15
N PHE A 175 -3.37 13.96 7.38
CA PHE A 175 -4.02 13.10 6.40
C PHE A 175 -5.11 13.85 5.61
N ALA A 176 -5.48 13.32 4.45
CA ALA A 176 -6.63 13.76 3.67
C ALA A 176 -7.94 13.28 4.33
N CYS A 177 -8.26 13.82 5.51
CA CYS A 177 -9.33 13.31 6.39
C CYS A 177 -10.70 13.25 5.71
N GLU A 178 -11.04 14.22 4.86
CA GLU A 178 -12.31 14.22 4.13
C GLU A 178 -12.41 13.08 3.13
N ALA A 179 -11.31 12.82 2.38
CA ALA A 179 -11.26 11.71 1.44
C ALA A 179 -11.34 10.36 2.17
N ILE A 180 -10.62 10.21 3.29
CA ILE A 180 -10.66 9.00 4.12
C ILE A 180 -12.06 8.77 4.70
N ALA A 181 -12.69 9.80 5.23
CA ALA A 181 -14.04 9.70 5.77
C ALA A 181 -15.06 9.25 4.71
N ARG A 182 -14.95 9.79 3.49
CA ARG A 182 -15.82 9.39 2.38
C ARG A 182 -15.53 7.95 1.92
N LEU A 183 -14.25 7.56 1.78
CA LEU A 183 -13.85 6.17 1.47
C LEU A 183 -14.41 5.19 2.51
N SER A 184 -14.25 5.48 3.81
CA SER A 184 -14.76 4.63 4.89
C SER A 184 -16.28 4.48 4.92
N GLY A 185 -17.01 5.39 4.30
CA GLY A 185 -18.46 5.29 4.13
C GLY A 185 -18.91 4.53 2.88
N LEU A 186 -18.00 4.28 1.95
CA LEU A 186 -18.29 3.61 0.68
C LEU A 186 -17.90 2.12 0.68
N VAL A 187 -16.85 1.76 1.42
CA VAL A 187 -16.34 0.38 1.50
C VAL A 187 -16.57 -0.14 2.92
N ASN A 188 -17.22 -1.32 3.01
CA ASN A 188 -17.54 -2.00 4.28
C ASN A 188 -16.54 -3.10 4.56
#